data_e56fdb86a0a9536de45a4f33eff47bd1
#
_entry.id   e56fdb86a0a9536de45a4f33eff47bd1
#
_cell.length_a   1.000
_cell.length_b   1.000
_cell.length_c   1.000
_cell.angle_alpha   90.00
_cell.angle_beta   90.00
_cell.angle_gamma   90.00
#
_symmetry.space_group_name_H-M   'P 1'
#
loop_
_entity.id
_entity.type
_entity.pdbx_description
1 polymer ?
#
loop_
_entity_poly.entity_id
_entity_poly.type
_entity_poly.pdbx_seq_one_letter_code
_entity_poly.pdbx_strand_id
1 'polypeptide(L)'
;MPGADAQPWRHTDVAAHLDSSACPLPAWLPGGHLQTIHGAFFARHHHIAFVRQRIDTPDGDFLDLDWTGPGLFADKLANGATAQPDAHLSRTAARRWMQPQDWDSLPSTADTHALVLFHGLEGSSRSHYIQAIAQYFRARGWIVVVAHFRGCSGFPNRMARAYYSGDSEEISFILNTVRGHLPNVRWHVAGTSLGGNAMLKYLGEAGDEVSWVQACASISVPLDLVACGRYLSESRMGRWFYSPYFLKSMRSKLQDKAHRFPGMVDTARLNQARTIRDFDDIYTAPMHGFSHALDYWTRASSKPLLRNIKIPTLVLNARNDPFVPHASLPTIQDCSDSILLHQPAEGGHVGFITGSIPGNMGWLPARLARFFETNS
;
A
#
# COMPACT_ATOMS: atom_id res chain seq x y z
N MET A 1 -0.61 20.33 -26.78
CA MET A 1 -0.01 19.21 -27.56
C MET A 1 0.27 18.10 -26.58
N PRO A 2 -0.40 16.94 -26.62
CA PRO A 2 -0.02 15.78 -25.84
C PRO A 2 1.23 15.17 -26.48
N GLY A 3 2.28 15.03 -25.68
CA GLY A 3 3.54 14.48 -26.10
C GLY A 3 3.47 12.99 -26.39
N ALA A 4 4.16 12.64 -27.45
CA ALA A 4 4.67 11.35 -27.91
C ALA A 4 4.02 10.08 -27.33
N ASP A 5 3.37 9.37 -28.18
CA ASP A 5 2.92 7.97 -28.07
C ASP A 5 4.07 7.05 -27.66
N ALA A 6 4.26 6.87 -26.37
CA ALA A 6 4.99 5.72 -25.89
C ALA A 6 4.12 4.50 -26.18
N GLN A 7 4.61 3.58 -27.02
CA GLN A 7 3.91 2.34 -27.32
C GLN A 7 3.50 1.61 -26.04
N PRO A 8 2.33 0.96 -26.01
CA PRO A 8 1.92 0.19 -24.86
C PRO A 8 2.92 -0.95 -24.62
N TRP A 9 3.41 -1.06 -23.38
CA TRP A 9 4.24 -2.19 -22.98
C TRP A 9 3.45 -3.48 -23.18
N ARG A 10 4.04 -4.45 -23.87
CA ARG A 10 3.49 -5.79 -24.03
C ARG A 10 4.40 -6.80 -23.36
N HIS A 11 3.86 -7.80 -22.73
CA HIS A 11 4.56 -8.88 -22.02
C HIS A 11 5.68 -9.56 -22.83
N THR A 12 5.68 -9.40 -24.15
CA THR A 12 6.62 -10.04 -25.10
C THR A 12 7.85 -9.17 -25.46
N ASP A 13 7.92 -7.92 -24.99
CA ASP A 13 9.03 -7.02 -25.35
C ASP A 13 10.13 -7.06 -24.30
N VAL A 14 11.10 -7.94 -24.47
CA VAL A 14 12.27 -8.12 -23.59
C VAL A 14 13.13 -6.83 -23.43
N ALA A 15 13.08 -5.90 -24.37
CA ALA A 15 13.78 -4.60 -24.30
C ALA A 15 13.07 -3.57 -23.40
N ALA A 16 11.86 -3.85 -22.89
CA ALA A 16 10.98 -2.89 -22.23
C ALA A 16 10.81 -3.12 -20.72
N HIS A 17 11.66 -3.94 -20.09
CA HIS A 17 11.54 -4.22 -18.64
C HIS A 17 11.96 -3.07 -17.72
N LEU A 18 12.57 -2.02 -18.26
CA LEU A 18 12.94 -0.82 -17.53
C LEU A 18 12.38 0.42 -18.21
N ASP A 19 11.38 1.05 -17.57
CA ASP A 19 10.85 2.35 -17.94
C ASP A 19 11.55 3.43 -17.10
N SER A 20 12.30 4.32 -17.75
CA SER A 20 12.97 5.47 -17.12
C SER A 20 12.25 6.79 -17.43
N SER A 21 11.04 6.75 -18.00
CA SER A 21 10.28 7.93 -18.32
C SER A 21 10.04 8.79 -17.06
N ALA A 22 10.10 10.11 -17.25
CA ALA A 22 10.01 11.04 -16.15
C ALA A 22 8.56 11.17 -15.64
N CYS A 23 8.40 11.26 -14.31
CA CYS A 23 7.24 11.90 -13.73
C CYS A 23 7.36 13.41 -14.03
N PRO A 24 6.34 14.10 -14.61
CA PRO A 24 6.41 15.52 -14.93
C PRO A 24 6.30 16.40 -13.67
N LEU A 25 7.30 16.32 -12.81
CA LEU A 25 7.37 17.08 -11.56
C LEU A 25 7.55 18.57 -11.84
N PRO A 26 6.90 19.43 -11.06
CA PRO A 26 7.03 20.86 -11.24
C PRO A 26 8.38 21.38 -10.71
N ALA A 27 8.98 22.35 -11.41
CA ALA A 27 10.25 22.95 -11.01
C ALA A 27 10.23 23.62 -9.63
N TRP A 28 9.06 24.01 -9.12
CA TRP A 28 8.90 24.59 -7.78
C TRP A 28 9.02 23.58 -6.64
N LEU A 29 9.08 22.28 -6.93
CA LEU A 29 9.13 21.20 -5.92
C LEU A 29 10.38 20.31 -6.12
N PRO A 30 11.61 20.83 -5.91
CA PRO A 30 12.82 20.08 -6.14
C PRO A 30 13.14 19.09 -5.01
N GLY A 31 13.70 17.93 -5.37
CA GLY A 31 14.29 16.96 -4.45
C GLY A 31 13.32 16.07 -3.70
N GLY A 32 13.76 14.83 -3.44
CA GLY A 32 12.90 13.76 -2.92
C GLY A 32 12.27 14.04 -1.57
N HIS A 33 12.96 14.71 -0.65
CA HIS A 33 12.41 15.06 0.66
C HIS A 33 11.23 16.02 0.55
N LEU A 34 11.35 17.10 -0.24
CA LEU A 34 10.26 18.06 -0.42
C LEU A 34 9.08 17.41 -1.15
N GLN A 35 9.34 16.62 -2.16
CA GLN A 35 8.31 15.87 -2.90
C GLN A 35 7.51 14.94 -1.98
N THR A 36 8.18 14.24 -1.08
CA THR A 36 7.57 13.35 -0.09
C THR A 36 6.70 14.12 0.91
N ILE A 37 7.26 15.16 1.52
CA ILE A 37 6.57 15.94 2.56
C ILE A 37 5.41 16.72 1.95
N HIS A 38 5.62 17.36 0.80
CA HIS A 38 4.60 18.15 0.14
C HIS A 38 3.40 17.29 -0.30
N GLY A 39 3.66 16.12 -0.87
CA GLY A 39 2.62 15.16 -1.25
C GLY A 39 1.71 14.77 -0.08
N ALA A 40 2.32 14.54 1.08
CA ALA A 40 1.61 14.11 2.27
C ALA A 40 0.76 15.22 2.94
N PHE A 41 1.22 16.47 2.92
CA PHE A 41 0.64 17.53 3.76
C PHE A 41 0.04 18.71 3.00
N PHE A 42 0.48 19.00 1.77
CA PHE A 42 0.16 20.25 1.09
C PHE A 42 -0.46 20.10 -0.30
N ALA A 43 -0.30 18.95 -0.97
CA ALA A 43 -0.92 18.71 -2.26
C ALA A 43 -2.46 18.69 -2.15
N ARG A 44 -3.15 18.91 -3.26
CA ARG A 44 -4.61 18.78 -3.29
C ARG A 44 -5.00 17.34 -2.93
N HIS A 45 -5.75 17.22 -1.85
CA HIS A 45 -6.27 15.95 -1.37
C HIS A 45 -7.63 15.66 -2.01
N HIS A 46 -7.85 14.38 -2.26
CA HIS A 46 -9.16 13.87 -2.66
C HIS A 46 -9.90 13.38 -1.42
N HIS A 47 -11.23 13.43 -1.47
CA HIS A 47 -12.09 13.00 -0.37
C HIS A 47 -13.16 12.05 -0.90
N ILE A 48 -12.82 10.77 -0.95
CA ILE A 48 -13.76 9.71 -1.27
C ILE A 48 -14.15 8.99 0.01
N ALA A 49 -15.43 8.69 0.14
CA ALA A 49 -15.97 7.93 1.26
C ALA A 49 -16.16 6.47 0.89
N PHE A 50 -16.07 5.61 1.90
CA PHE A 50 -16.14 4.15 1.76
C PHE A 50 -17.24 3.55 2.64
N VAL A 51 -17.58 2.31 2.32
CA VAL A 51 -18.40 1.40 3.14
C VAL A 51 -17.48 0.33 3.72
N ARG A 52 -17.56 0.07 5.02
CA ARG A 52 -16.66 -0.83 5.73
C ARG A 52 -17.23 -2.23 5.89
N GLN A 53 -16.44 -3.20 5.53
CA GLN A 53 -16.63 -4.60 5.90
C GLN A 53 -15.60 -4.98 6.96
N ARG A 54 -16.03 -5.69 8.02
CA ARG A 54 -15.11 -6.38 8.94
C ARG A 54 -15.10 -7.86 8.62
N ILE A 55 -13.91 -8.43 8.60
CA ILE A 55 -13.67 -9.85 8.40
C ILE A 55 -12.89 -10.41 9.58
N ASP A 56 -13.34 -11.52 10.14
CA ASP A 56 -12.64 -12.22 11.20
C ASP A 56 -11.51 -13.06 10.60
N THR A 57 -10.33 -13.00 11.21
CA THR A 57 -9.15 -13.77 10.79
C THR A 57 -9.08 -15.12 11.50
N PRO A 58 -8.41 -16.14 10.92
CA PRO A 58 -8.35 -17.48 11.51
C PRO A 58 -7.71 -17.53 12.91
N ASP A 59 -6.86 -16.55 13.25
CA ASP A 59 -6.24 -16.43 14.56
C ASP A 59 -7.11 -15.70 15.62
N GLY A 60 -8.39 -15.42 15.30
CA GLY A 60 -9.36 -14.78 16.21
C GLY A 60 -9.29 -13.25 16.24
N ASP A 61 -8.48 -12.63 15.39
CA ASP A 61 -8.42 -11.18 15.19
C ASP A 61 -9.45 -10.73 14.14
N PHE A 62 -9.30 -9.52 13.62
CA PHE A 62 -10.09 -9.02 12.51
C PHE A 62 -9.27 -8.08 11.62
N LEU A 63 -9.73 -7.95 10.38
CA LEU A 63 -9.30 -6.93 9.43
C LEU A 63 -10.52 -6.14 8.95
N ASP A 64 -10.31 -4.89 8.61
CA ASP A 64 -11.34 -4.02 8.04
C ASP A 64 -11.01 -3.70 6.58
N LEU A 65 -11.97 -3.91 5.70
CA LEU A 65 -11.89 -3.60 4.27
C LEU A 65 -12.82 -2.43 3.98
N ASP A 66 -12.30 -1.36 3.38
CA ASP A 66 -13.08 -0.19 2.99
C ASP A 66 -13.39 -0.27 1.48
N TRP A 67 -14.66 -0.40 1.13
CA TRP A 67 -15.17 -0.62 -0.22
C TRP A 67 -15.78 0.64 -0.83
N THR A 68 -15.54 0.87 -2.12
CA THR A 68 -16.25 1.84 -2.94
C THR A 68 -16.34 1.34 -4.37
N GLY A 69 -17.40 1.72 -5.09
CA GLY A 69 -17.60 1.27 -6.47
C GLY A 69 -18.95 1.66 -7.03
N PRO A 70 -19.26 1.25 -8.27
CA PRO A 70 -20.58 1.43 -8.85
C PRO A 70 -21.66 0.76 -7.99
N GLY A 71 -22.78 1.42 -7.80
CA GLY A 71 -23.90 0.91 -6.98
C GLY A 71 -23.68 1.02 -5.47
N LEU A 72 -22.46 1.23 -4.98
CA LEU A 72 -22.14 1.32 -3.57
C LEU A 72 -21.96 2.78 -3.14
N PHE A 73 -22.80 3.23 -2.21
CA PHE A 73 -22.80 4.62 -1.72
C PHE A 73 -22.56 4.66 -0.22
N ALA A 74 -21.60 5.48 0.19
CA ALA A 74 -21.21 5.59 1.61
C ALA A 74 -22.23 6.39 2.46
N ASP A 75 -23.01 7.24 1.83
CA ASP A 75 -24.03 8.12 2.44
C ASP A 75 -25.47 7.63 2.24
N LYS A 76 -25.66 6.51 1.54
CA LYS A 76 -26.99 5.92 1.27
C LYS A 76 -26.96 4.42 1.52
N LEU A 77 -28.10 3.89 1.93
CA LEU A 77 -28.37 2.45 1.99
C LEU A 77 -28.82 1.94 0.61
N ALA A 78 -28.79 0.64 0.40
CA ALA A 78 -29.22 0.02 -0.87
C ALA A 78 -30.68 0.33 -1.25
N ASN A 79 -31.55 0.57 -0.28
CA ASN A 79 -32.94 1.00 -0.49
C ASN A 79 -33.10 2.50 -0.77
N GLY A 80 -32.00 3.26 -0.92
CA GLY A 80 -32.01 4.70 -1.19
C GLY A 80 -32.16 5.59 0.03
N ALA A 81 -32.41 5.06 1.23
CA ALA A 81 -32.48 5.86 2.45
C ALA A 81 -31.10 6.46 2.80
N THR A 82 -31.10 7.63 3.43
CA THR A 82 -29.87 8.26 3.94
C THR A 82 -29.28 7.42 5.07
N ALA A 83 -28.01 7.01 4.90
CA ALA A 83 -27.28 6.33 5.96
C ALA A 83 -26.80 7.34 7.00
N GLN A 84 -27.00 7.02 8.29
CA GLN A 84 -26.40 7.79 9.36
C GLN A 84 -24.91 7.43 9.45
N PRO A 85 -24.00 8.44 9.39
CA PRO A 85 -22.57 8.17 9.58
C PRO A 85 -22.31 7.58 10.98
N ASP A 86 -21.56 6.49 11.03
CA ASP A 86 -21.11 5.92 12.29
C ASP A 86 -19.93 6.76 12.83
N ALA A 87 -20.12 7.37 13.99
CA ALA A 87 -19.09 8.20 14.63
C ALA A 87 -17.82 7.40 14.97
N HIS A 88 -17.92 6.09 15.18
CA HIS A 88 -16.75 5.24 15.42
C HIS A 88 -15.88 5.05 14.17
N LEU A 89 -16.45 5.21 12.98
CA LEU A 89 -15.72 5.15 11.71
C LEU A 89 -15.03 6.47 11.34
N SER A 90 -15.22 7.54 12.12
CA SER A 90 -14.70 8.89 11.81
C SER A 90 -13.18 8.98 11.72
N ARG A 91 -12.44 8.00 12.26
CA ARG A 91 -10.96 7.92 12.20
C ARG A 91 -10.41 7.46 10.85
N THR A 92 -11.28 6.96 9.96
CA THR A 92 -10.95 6.52 8.59
C THR A 92 -11.87 7.20 7.58
N ALA A 93 -11.77 6.85 6.30
CA ALA A 93 -12.64 7.39 5.26
C ALA A 93 -13.97 6.63 5.12
N ALA A 94 -14.17 5.54 5.88
CA ALA A 94 -15.45 4.84 5.93
C ALA A 94 -16.53 5.68 6.63
N ARG A 95 -17.76 5.58 6.16
CA ARG A 95 -18.93 6.30 6.69
C ARG A 95 -19.93 5.38 7.37
N ARG A 96 -20.08 4.15 6.91
CA ARG A 96 -21.00 3.15 7.43
C ARG A 96 -20.45 1.73 7.25
N TRP A 97 -21.08 0.79 7.92
CA TRP A 97 -20.81 -0.63 7.75
C TRP A 97 -21.53 -1.20 6.52
N MET A 98 -20.91 -2.20 5.90
CA MET A 98 -21.47 -3.00 4.82
C MET A 98 -22.73 -3.73 5.31
N GLN A 99 -23.79 -3.67 4.51
CA GLN A 99 -25.03 -4.39 4.73
C GLN A 99 -25.16 -5.54 3.72
N PRO A 100 -25.92 -6.61 4.02
CA PRO A 100 -26.10 -7.73 3.08
C PRO A 100 -26.54 -7.27 1.67
N GLN A 101 -27.44 -6.29 1.59
CA GLN A 101 -27.97 -5.77 0.31
C GLN A 101 -26.95 -4.97 -0.51
N ASP A 102 -25.87 -4.52 0.10
CA ASP A 102 -24.82 -3.78 -0.62
C ASP A 102 -24.08 -4.71 -1.61
N TRP A 103 -23.99 -5.99 -1.30
CA TRP A 103 -23.37 -6.97 -2.19
C TRP A 103 -24.13 -7.14 -3.50
N ASP A 104 -25.46 -7.09 -3.45
CA ASP A 104 -26.33 -7.17 -4.63
C ASP A 104 -26.21 -5.92 -5.53
N SER A 105 -25.73 -4.81 -4.96
CA SER A 105 -25.54 -3.55 -5.67
C SER A 105 -24.22 -3.47 -6.45
N LEU A 106 -23.23 -4.30 -6.09
CA LEU A 106 -21.94 -4.32 -6.76
C LEU A 106 -22.01 -5.13 -8.06
N PRO A 107 -21.51 -4.60 -9.17
CA PRO A 107 -21.44 -5.39 -10.40
C PRO A 107 -20.48 -6.57 -10.20
N SER A 108 -20.88 -7.77 -10.68
CA SER A 108 -20.10 -9.00 -10.56
C SER A 108 -20.09 -9.76 -11.88
N THR A 109 -19.57 -9.15 -12.93
CA THR A 109 -19.44 -9.73 -14.27
C THR A 109 -17.98 -9.84 -14.70
N ALA A 110 -17.68 -10.63 -15.73
CA ALA A 110 -16.34 -10.77 -16.29
C ALA A 110 -15.75 -9.46 -16.87
N ASP A 111 -16.59 -8.46 -17.14
CA ASP A 111 -16.15 -7.14 -17.61
C ASP A 111 -15.98 -6.13 -16.46
N THR A 112 -16.30 -6.53 -15.24
CA THR A 112 -16.11 -5.69 -14.07
C THR A 112 -14.67 -5.73 -13.60
N HIS A 113 -14.05 -4.56 -13.42
CA HIS A 113 -12.71 -4.45 -12.87
C HIS A 113 -12.76 -4.08 -11.40
N ALA A 114 -11.87 -4.69 -10.61
CA ALA A 114 -11.71 -4.39 -9.20
C ALA A 114 -10.23 -4.21 -8.84
N LEU A 115 -9.96 -3.33 -7.86
CA LEU A 115 -8.62 -2.99 -7.40
C LEU A 115 -8.54 -3.10 -5.87
N VAL A 116 -7.66 -3.96 -5.37
CA VAL A 116 -7.29 -4.00 -3.95
C VAL A 116 -6.10 -3.08 -3.71
N LEU A 117 -6.18 -2.25 -2.68
CA LEU A 117 -5.12 -1.32 -2.26
C LEU A 117 -4.58 -1.68 -0.89
N PHE A 118 -3.27 -1.93 -0.80
CA PHE A 118 -2.52 -2.09 0.44
C PHE A 118 -1.76 -0.80 0.76
N HIS A 119 -2.01 -0.22 1.93
CA HIS A 119 -1.39 1.04 2.34
C HIS A 119 0.02 0.85 2.92
N GLY A 120 0.78 1.94 3.04
CA GLY A 120 2.09 1.97 3.69
C GLY A 120 2.01 1.98 5.22
N LEU A 121 3.18 2.09 5.86
CA LEU A 121 3.33 2.14 7.32
C LEU A 121 2.41 3.20 7.94
N GLU A 122 1.59 2.79 8.92
CA GLU A 122 0.60 3.63 9.63
C GLU A 122 -0.44 4.31 8.70
N GLY A 123 -0.59 3.81 7.48
CA GLY A 123 -1.58 4.30 6.51
C GLY A 123 -3.01 3.84 6.80
N SER A 124 -3.93 4.29 5.96
CA SER A 124 -5.35 3.92 6.00
C SER A 124 -6.05 4.35 4.72
N SER A 125 -7.36 4.13 4.62
CA SER A 125 -8.19 4.68 3.53
C SER A 125 -8.20 6.22 3.47
N ARG A 126 -7.69 6.92 4.49
CA ARG A 126 -7.48 8.38 4.48
C ARG A 126 -6.16 8.83 3.87
N SER A 127 -5.22 7.92 3.66
CA SER A 127 -3.92 8.29 3.08
C SER A 127 -4.10 8.98 1.74
N HIS A 128 -3.41 10.09 1.53
CA HIS A 128 -3.57 10.97 0.37
C HIS A 128 -3.47 10.22 -0.96
N TYR A 129 -2.51 9.31 -1.08
CA TYR A 129 -2.32 8.49 -2.28
C TYR A 129 -3.43 7.43 -2.45
N ILE A 130 -3.92 6.83 -1.36
CA ILE A 130 -5.07 5.91 -1.39
C ILE A 130 -6.31 6.65 -1.91
N GLN A 131 -6.56 7.85 -1.39
CA GLN A 131 -7.67 8.70 -1.82
C GLN A 131 -7.58 9.06 -3.32
N ALA A 132 -6.38 9.44 -3.79
CA ALA A 132 -6.16 9.77 -5.19
C ALA A 132 -6.37 8.57 -6.12
N ILE A 133 -5.81 7.42 -5.77
CA ILE A 133 -5.97 6.17 -6.55
C ILE A 133 -7.44 5.73 -6.54
N ALA A 134 -8.05 5.64 -5.36
CA ALA A 134 -9.43 5.19 -5.22
C ALA A 134 -10.43 6.08 -5.99
N GLN A 135 -10.28 7.40 -5.92
CA GLN A 135 -11.12 8.32 -6.68
C GLN A 135 -10.97 8.14 -8.19
N TYR A 136 -9.74 7.99 -8.66
CA TYR A 136 -9.43 7.85 -10.08
C TYR A 136 -10.05 6.58 -10.67
N PHE A 137 -9.91 5.44 -9.99
CA PHE A 137 -10.44 4.16 -10.46
C PHE A 137 -11.96 4.06 -10.28
N ARG A 138 -12.51 4.56 -9.16
CA ARG A 138 -13.97 4.65 -8.98
C ARG A 138 -14.64 5.49 -10.09
N ALA A 139 -14.03 6.61 -10.48
CA ALA A 139 -14.57 7.46 -11.57
C ALA A 139 -14.58 6.73 -12.93
N ARG A 140 -13.82 5.64 -13.07
CA ARG A 140 -13.80 4.75 -14.25
C ARG A 140 -14.70 3.53 -14.12
N GLY A 141 -15.54 3.49 -13.09
CA GLY A 141 -16.46 2.37 -12.86
C GLY A 141 -15.83 1.15 -12.20
N TRP A 142 -14.61 1.24 -11.66
CA TRP A 142 -13.97 0.14 -10.95
C TRP A 142 -14.48 0.05 -9.52
N ILE A 143 -14.55 -1.18 -9.01
CA ILE A 143 -14.65 -1.43 -7.57
C ILE A 143 -13.28 -1.23 -6.96
N VAL A 144 -13.19 -0.50 -5.85
CA VAL A 144 -11.93 -0.30 -5.12
C VAL A 144 -12.08 -0.75 -3.67
N VAL A 145 -11.15 -1.54 -3.21
CA VAL A 145 -11.08 -2.09 -1.85
C VAL A 145 -9.79 -1.64 -1.21
N VAL A 146 -9.87 -0.95 -0.09
CA VAL A 146 -8.70 -0.60 0.73
C VAL A 146 -8.61 -1.55 1.90
N ALA A 147 -7.60 -2.39 1.91
CA ALA A 147 -7.33 -3.30 3.01
C ALA A 147 -6.57 -2.57 4.12
N HIS A 148 -7.11 -2.57 5.33
CA HIS A 148 -6.44 -2.03 6.49
C HIS A 148 -5.65 -3.13 7.20
N PHE A 149 -4.35 -2.91 7.37
CA PHE A 149 -3.55 -3.76 8.25
C PHE A 149 -4.00 -3.65 9.70
N ARG A 150 -3.69 -4.65 10.51
CA ARG A 150 -4.11 -4.76 11.94
C ARG A 150 -3.85 -3.47 12.71
N GLY A 151 -4.90 -2.93 13.33
CA GLY A 151 -4.82 -1.69 14.12
C GLY A 151 -4.68 -0.40 13.28
N CYS A 152 -4.88 -0.44 11.95
CA CYS A 152 -4.83 0.74 11.08
C CYS A 152 -6.23 1.24 10.65
N SER A 153 -7.29 0.53 10.96
CA SER A 153 -8.67 0.88 10.58
C SER A 153 -9.36 1.89 11.51
N GLY A 154 -8.62 2.43 12.48
CA GLY A 154 -9.19 3.29 13.54
C GLY A 154 -9.68 2.51 14.76
N PHE A 155 -9.72 1.17 14.68
CA PHE A 155 -10.00 0.27 15.78
C PHE A 155 -8.72 -0.49 16.19
N PRO A 156 -8.45 -0.66 17.49
CA PRO A 156 -7.39 -1.55 17.94
C PRO A 156 -7.79 -3.00 17.61
N ASN A 157 -6.90 -3.76 16.99
CA ASN A 157 -7.13 -5.17 16.73
C ASN A 157 -7.20 -5.98 18.04
N ARG A 158 -7.79 -7.19 17.99
CA ARG A 158 -8.08 -8.00 19.18
C ARG A 158 -6.83 -8.65 19.79
N MET A 159 -5.87 -9.05 18.93
CA MET A 159 -4.69 -9.83 19.33
C MET A 159 -3.48 -8.94 19.66
N ALA A 160 -2.50 -9.51 20.38
CA ALA A 160 -1.22 -8.85 20.66
C ALA A 160 -0.42 -8.55 19.39
N ARG A 161 -0.50 -9.42 18.40
CA ARG A 161 0.13 -9.28 17.08
C ARG A 161 -0.28 -7.96 16.40
N ALA A 162 0.67 -7.30 15.76
CA ALA A 162 0.43 -6.22 14.79
C ALA A 162 0.76 -6.71 13.38
N TYR A 163 0.71 -5.83 12.40
CA TYR A 163 1.17 -6.10 11.03
C TYR A 163 2.69 -5.90 10.90
N TYR A 164 3.28 -6.49 9.87
CA TYR A 164 4.68 -6.28 9.51
C TYR A 164 4.89 -6.34 7.98
N SER A 165 6.06 -5.89 7.51
CA SER A 165 6.31 -5.67 6.07
C SER A 165 6.44 -6.95 5.23
N GLY A 166 6.38 -8.12 5.81
CA GLY A 166 6.52 -9.41 5.10
C GLY A 166 5.37 -10.37 5.35
N ASP A 167 4.20 -9.88 5.77
CA ASP A 167 3.05 -10.70 6.16
C ASP A 167 2.30 -11.24 4.94
N SER A 168 2.90 -12.24 4.27
CA SER A 168 2.32 -12.87 3.08
C SER A 168 1.01 -13.60 3.37
N GLU A 169 0.87 -14.17 4.57
CA GLU A 169 -0.34 -14.89 4.98
C GLU A 169 -1.53 -13.93 5.08
N GLU A 170 -1.32 -12.73 5.63
CA GLU A 170 -2.37 -11.71 5.73
C GLU A 170 -2.76 -11.19 4.34
N ILE A 171 -1.79 -10.97 3.44
CA ILE A 171 -2.08 -10.63 2.03
C ILE A 171 -2.90 -11.73 1.35
N SER A 172 -2.49 -12.99 1.48
CA SER A 172 -3.20 -14.15 0.95
C SER A 172 -4.64 -14.21 1.45
N PHE A 173 -4.84 -14.09 2.76
CA PHE A 173 -6.15 -14.12 3.38
C PHE A 173 -7.07 -13.01 2.84
N ILE A 174 -6.58 -11.78 2.75
CA ILE A 174 -7.34 -10.64 2.21
C ILE A 174 -7.73 -10.90 0.75
N LEU A 175 -6.77 -11.28 -0.10
CA LEU A 175 -7.01 -11.49 -1.52
C LEU A 175 -8.01 -12.63 -1.78
N ASN A 176 -7.88 -13.75 -1.06
CA ASN A 176 -8.85 -14.85 -1.15
C ASN A 176 -10.25 -14.44 -0.66
N THR A 177 -10.34 -13.61 0.37
CA THR A 177 -11.62 -13.11 0.88
C THR A 177 -12.33 -12.24 -0.15
N VAL A 178 -11.65 -11.27 -0.76
CA VAL A 178 -12.28 -10.39 -1.77
C VAL A 178 -12.66 -11.16 -3.02
N ARG A 179 -11.83 -12.12 -3.45
CA ARG A 179 -12.15 -13.05 -4.56
C ARG A 179 -13.40 -13.87 -4.25
N GLY A 180 -13.53 -14.36 -3.01
CA GLY A 180 -14.70 -15.13 -2.57
C GLY A 180 -16.01 -14.34 -2.65
N HIS A 181 -15.97 -13.02 -2.37
CA HIS A 181 -17.15 -12.15 -2.50
C HIS A 181 -17.54 -11.87 -3.95
N LEU A 182 -16.55 -11.67 -4.83
CA LEU A 182 -16.77 -11.30 -6.25
C LEU A 182 -15.89 -12.17 -7.17
N PRO A 183 -16.24 -13.46 -7.36
CA PRO A 183 -15.36 -14.41 -8.05
C PRO A 183 -15.25 -14.18 -9.57
N ASN A 184 -16.18 -13.43 -10.16
CA ASN A 184 -16.25 -13.24 -11.60
C ASN A 184 -15.59 -11.94 -12.10
N VAL A 185 -15.12 -11.07 -11.19
CA VAL A 185 -14.53 -9.80 -11.59
C VAL A 185 -13.04 -9.94 -11.92
N ARG A 186 -12.51 -9.01 -12.70
CA ARG A 186 -11.08 -8.90 -13.02
C ARG A 186 -10.36 -8.16 -11.90
N TRP A 187 -9.64 -8.91 -11.07
CA TRP A 187 -8.95 -8.35 -9.93
C TRP A 187 -7.57 -7.81 -10.29
N HIS A 188 -7.29 -6.61 -9.80
CA HIS A 188 -5.98 -5.96 -9.82
C HIS A 188 -5.56 -5.64 -8.39
N VAL A 189 -4.27 -5.54 -8.15
CA VAL A 189 -3.75 -5.29 -6.80
C VAL A 189 -2.68 -4.19 -6.86
N ALA A 190 -2.74 -3.24 -5.93
CA ALA A 190 -1.66 -2.28 -5.78
C ALA A 190 -1.25 -2.12 -4.31
N GLY A 191 0.05 -2.10 -4.07
CA GLY A 191 0.63 -1.93 -2.74
C GLY A 191 1.60 -0.75 -2.68
N THR A 192 1.49 0.04 -1.62
CA THR A 192 2.35 1.20 -1.41
C THR A 192 3.30 0.97 -0.26
N SER A 193 4.59 1.29 -0.45
CA SER A 193 5.61 1.23 0.59
C SER A 193 5.61 -0.14 1.30
N LEU A 194 5.42 -0.20 2.62
CA LEU A 194 5.32 -1.43 3.41
C LEU A 194 4.32 -2.43 2.81
N GLY A 195 3.11 -1.97 2.46
CA GLY A 195 2.09 -2.83 1.87
C GLY A 195 2.47 -3.37 0.50
N GLY A 196 3.26 -2.60 -0.26
CA GLY A 196 3.84 -3.05 -1.53
C GLY A 196 4.89 -4.15 -1.34
N ASN A 197 5.72 -4.07 -0.30
CA ASN A 197 6.69 -5.11 0.00
C ASN A 197 6.00 -6.41 0.44
N ALA A 198 5.01 -6.35 1.32
CA ALA A 198 4.24 -7.53 1.73
C ALA A 198 3.54 -8.18 0.53
N MET A 199 2.92 -7.38 -0.33
CA MET A 199 2.29 -7.83 -1.57
C MET A 199 3.29 -8.52 -2.50
N LEU A 200 4.42 -7.88 -2.82
CA LEU A 200 5.42 -8.46 -3.72
C LEU A 200 6.04 -9.75 -3.16
N LYS A 201 6.24 -9.80 -1.84
CA LYS A 201 6.69 -11.01 -1.16
C LYS A 201 5.69 -12.14 -1.36
N TYR A 202 4.41 -11.89 -1.09
CA TYR A 202 3.34 -12.87 -1.34
C TYR A 202 3.30 -13.34 -2.79
N LEU A 203 3.36 -12.44 -3.77
CA LEU A 203 3.33 -12.79 -5.19
C LEU A 203 4.51 -13.69 -5.59
N GLY A 204 5.69 -13.42 -5.06
CA GLY A 204 6.87 -14.23 -5.34
C GLY A 204 6.90 -15.58 -4.61
N GLU A 205 6.16 -15.73 -3.51
CA GLU A 205 5.98 -16.99 -2.78
C GLU A 205 4.83 -17.83 -3.38
N ALA A 206 3.74 -17.21 -3.79
CA ALA A 206 2.54 -17.87 -4.28
C ALA A 206 2.67 -18.36 -5.76
N GLY A 207 3.52 -17.74 -6.56
CA GLY A 207 3.76 -18.16 -7.94
C GLY A 207 2.47 -18.22 -8.76
N ASP A 208 2.10 -19.41 -9.24
CA ASP A 208 0.94 -19.62 -10.12
C ASP A 208 -0.42 -19.59 -9.37
N GLU A 209 -0.44 -19.69 -8.03
CA GLU A 209 -1.67 -19.68 -7.24
C GLU A 209 -2.45 -18.36 -7.36
N VAL A 210 -1.78 -17.27 -7.72
CA VAL A 210 -2.36 -15.94 -7.91
C VAL A 210 -2.68 -15.59 -9.37
N SER A 211 -2.65 -16.54 -10.27
CA SER A 211 -2.91 -16.34 -11.72
C SER A 211 -4.29 -15.75 -12.05
N TRP A 212 -5.21 -15.74 -11.10
CA TRP A 212 -6.50 -15.07 -11.21
C TRP A 212 -6.43 -13.54 -11.09
N VAL A 213 -5.31 -13.00 -10.59
CA VAL A 213 -5.04 -11.56 -10.57
C VAL A 213 -4.50 -11.13 -11.93
N GLN A 214 -5.14 -10.15 -12.56
CA GLN A 214 -4.79 -9.70 -13.92
C GLN A 214 -3.45 -8.98 -13.96
N ALA A 215 -3.24 -8.04 -13.06
CA ALA A 215 -1.99 -7.30 -12.94
C ALA A 215 -1.81 -6.70 -11.54
N CYS A 216 -0.54 -6.44 -11.17
CA CYS A 216 -0.18 -5.82 -9.90
C CYS A 216 0.66 -4.56 -10.10
N ALA A 217 0.64 -3.67 -9.10
CA ALA A 217 1.54 -2.52 -9.06
C ALA A 217 2.06 -2.28 -7.64
N SER A 218 3.35 -2.04 -7.52
CA SER A 218 3.99 -1.64 -6.27
C SER A 218 4.54 -0.21 -6.40
N ILE A 219 4.35 0.62 -5.37
CA ILE A 219 4.64 2.05 -5.41
C ILE A 219 5.57 2.40 -4.25
N SER A 220 6.75 2.96 -4.56
CA SER A 220 7.73 3.44 -3.56
C SER A 220 8.07 2.38 -2.51
N VAL A 221 8.36 1.17 -2.95
CA VAL A 221 8.50 0.00 -2.08
C VAL A 221 9.93 -0.17 -1.57
N PRO A 222 10.15 -0.36 -0.27
CA PRO A 222 11.43 -0.76 0.31
C PRO A 222 11.66 -2.28 0.09
N LEU A 223 11.99 -2.68 -1.16
CA LEU A 223 12.16 -4.09 -1.55
C LEU A 223 13.32 -4.78 -0.82
N ASP A 224 14.36 -4.03 -0.50
CA ASP A 224 15.49 -4.43 0.36
C ASP A 224 15.33 -3.74 1.71
N LEU A 225 14.65 -4.42 2.65
CA LEU A 225 14.41 -3.86 3.98
C LEU A 225 15.70 -3.67 4.78
N VAL A 226 16.76 -4.43 4.50
CA VAL A 226 18.05 -4.26 5.19
C VAL A 226 18.66 -2.91 4.81
N ALA A 227 18.72 -2.60 3.51
CA ALA A 227 19.24 -1.32 3.03
C ALA A 227 18.37 -0.15 3.49
N CYS A 228 17.05 -0.26 3.37
CA CYS A 228 16.10 0.79 3.73
C CYS A 228 16.05 1.03 5.24
N GLY A 229 16.01 -0.03 6.06
CA GLY A 229 15.98 0.08 7.51
C GLY A 229 17.28 0.68 8.08
N ARG A 230 18.43 0.31 7.54
CA ARG A 230 19.71 0.96 7.86
C ARG A 230 19.69 2.43 7.49
N TYR A 231 19.30 2.76 6.26
CA TYR A 231 19.26 4.14 5.78
C TYR A 231 18.34 5.03 6.63
N LEU A 232 17.14 4.56 6.97
CA LEU A 232 16.22 5.29 7.86
C LEU A 232 16.75 5.43 9.30
N SER A 233 17.54 4.47 9.77
CA SER A 233 18.08 4.50 11.14
C SER A 233 19.38 5.29 11.27
N GLU A 234 20.17 5.40 10.19
CA GLU A 234 21.52 5.97 10.21
C GLU A 234 21.63 7.34 9.55
N SER A 235 20.81 7.60 8.49
CA SER A 235 20.83 8.91 7.81
C SER A 235 20.31 10.04 8.71
N ARG A 236 20.82 11.25 8.51
CA ARG A 236 20.42 12.42 9.33
C ARG A 236 18.91 12.67 9.29
N MET A 237 18.30 12.67 8.09
CA MET A 237 16.87 12.88 7.93
C MET A 237 16.06 11.68 8.45
N GLY A 238 16.54 10.46 8.23
CA GLY A 238 15.92 9.24 8.76
C GLY A 238 15.85 9.27 10.28
N ARG A 239 16.98 9.51 10.94
CA ARG A 239 17.12 9.47 12.40
C ARG A 239 16.40 10.63 13.11
N TRP A 240 16.48 11.86 12.56
CA TRP A 240 16.00 13.05 13.26
C TRP A 240 14.61 13.52 12.85
N PHE A 241 14.09 13.07 11.69
CA PHE A 241 12.80 13.49 11.19
C PHE A 241 11.84 12.30 10.95
N TYR A 242 12.22 11.33 10.10
CA TYR A 242 11.29 10.27 9.71
C TYR A 242 11.06 9.22 10.80
N SER A 243 12.11 8.73 11.46
CA SER A 243 11.95 7.76 12.56
C SER A 243 11.10 8.32 13.71
N PRO A 244 11.34 9.54 14.24
CA PRO A 244 10.46 10.13 15.24
C PRO A 244 9.01 10.29 14.79
N TYR A 245 8.78 10.66 13.52
CA TYR A 245 7.45 10.81 12.96
C TYR A 245 6.67 9.49 13.01
N PHE A 246 7.25 8.40 12.52
CA PHE A 246 6.60 7.08 12.55
C PHE A 246 6.50 6.52 13.97
N LEU A 247 7.57 6.60 14.75
CA LEU A 247 7.60 6.06 16.11
C LEU A 247 6.55 6.70 17.02
N LYS A 248 6.12 7.93 16.77
CA LYS A 248 5.10 8.60 17.57
C LYS A 248 3.80 7.82 17.61
N SER A 249 3.26 7.42 16.45
CA SER A 249 2.01 6.66 16.37
C SER A 249 2.20 5.20 16.72
N MET A 250 3.27 4.57 16.23
CA MET A 250 3.59 3.16 16.51
C MET A 250 3.77 2.92 18.00
N ARG A 251 4.50 3.81 18.71
CA ARG A 251 4.70 3.71 20.15
C ARG A 251 3.39 3.87 20.93
N SER A 252 2.57 4.86 20.59
CA SER A 252 1.27 5.06 21.22
C SER A 252 0.37 3.81 21.08
N LYS A 253 0.25 3.27 19.88
CA LYS A 253 -0.52 2.04 19.64
C LYS A 253 0.02 0.85 20.44
N LEU A 254 1.34 0.74 20.52
CA LEU A 254 1.96 -0.37 21.23
C LEU A 254 1.85 -0.24 22.77
N GLN A 255 1.88 1.00 23.30
CA GLN A 255 1.59 1.26 24.71
C GLN A 255 0.14 0.87 25.06
N ASP A 256 -0.85 1.29 24.25
CA ASP A 256 -2.25 0.91 24.43
C ASP A 256 -2.41 -0.62 24.39
N LYS A 257 -1.68 -1.28 23.49
CA LYS A 257 -1.68 -2.74 23.37
C LYS A 257 -1.03 -3.41 24.57
N ALA A 258 0.07 -2.86 25.12
CA ALA A 258 0.75 -3.38 26.30
C ALA A 258 -0.13 -3.34 27.57
N HIS A 259 -1.05 -2.37 27.68
CA HIS A 259 -2.06 -2.36 28.75
C HIS A 259 -3.06 -3.53 28.62
N ARG A 260 -3.40 -3.93 27.41
CA ARG A 260 -4.31 -5.07 27.16
C ARG A 260 -3.63 -6.44 27.25
N PHE A 261 -2.32 -6.47 27.00
CA PHE A 261 -1.49 -7.68 26.98
C PHE A 261 -0.23 -7.46 27.83
N PRO A 262 -0.34 -7.50 29.17
CA PRO A 262 0.81 -7.30 30.03
C PRO A 262 1.95 -8.28 29.76
N GLY A 263 3.18 -7.76 29.69
CA GLY A 263 4.38 -8.57 29.45
C GLY A 263 4.72 -8.83 27.98
N MET A 264 3.88 -8.43 27.02
CA MET A 264 4.12 -8.65 25.59
C MET A 264 5.32 -7.85 25.03
N VAL A 265 5.68 -6.76 25.67
CA VAL A 265 6.78 -5.87 25.26
C VAL A 265 7.40 -5.18 26.48
N ASP A 266 8.71 -4.97 26.44
CA ASP A 266 9.41 -4.12 27.41
C ASP A 266 9.10 -2.64 27.12
N THR A 267 8.16 -2.08 27.87
CA THR A 267 7.71 -0.68 27.71
C THR A 267 8.79 0.33 28.07
N ALA A 268 9.73 0.00 28.97
CA ALA A 268 10.85 0.87 29.31
C ALA A 268 11.82 1.00 28.12
N ARG A 269 12.19 -0.11 27.51
CA ARG A 269 12.98 -0.12 26.26
C ARG A 269 12.24 0.56 25.11
N LEU A 270 10.93 0.29 24.95
CA LEU A 270 10.10 0.92 23.92
C LEU A 270 10.11 2.46 24.03
N ASN A 271 10.06 3.00 25.24
CA ASN A 271 10.12 4.45 25.47
C ASN A 271 11.47 5.06 25.09
N GLN A 272 12.54 4.28 25.13
CA GLN A 272 13.90 4.69 24.75
C GLN A 272 14.19 4.51 23.24
N ALA A 273 13.34 3.79 22.50
CA ALA A 273 13.51 3.57 21.06
C ALA A 273 13.60 4.92 20.32
N ARG A 274 14.59 5.11 19.46
CA ARG A 274 14.83 6.34 18.70
C ARG A 274 14.77 6.13 17.18
N THR A 275 14.91 4.89 16.75
CA THR A 275 14.94 4.49 15.34
C THR A 275 13.94 3.40 15.06
N ILE A 276 13.62 3.20 13.78
CA ILE A 276 12.81 2.04 13.34
C ILE A 276 13.49 0.73 13.73
N ARG A 277 14.83 0.67 13.66
CA ARG A 277 15.58 -0.51 14.10
C ARG A 277 15.32 -0.84 15.56
N ASP A 278 15.37 0.16 16.45
CA ASP A 278 15.12 -0.07 17.88
C ASP A 278 13.71 -0.64 18.10
N PHE A 279 12.71 -0.11 17.38
CA PHE A 279 11.33 -0.58 17.45
C PHE A 279 11.21 -2.04 16.96
N ASP A 280 11.84 -2.33 15.84
CA ASP A 280 11.81 -3.69 15.25
C ASP A 280 12.54 -4.71 16.13
N ASP A 281 13.65 -4.33 16.75
CA ASP A 281 14.37 -5.20 17.72
C ASP A 281 13.57 -5.44 19.01
N ILE A 282 12.76 -4.46 19.45
CA ILE A 282 11.99 -4.54 20.70
C ILE A 282 10.65 -5.26 20.50
N TYR A 283 10.01 -5.06 19.37
CA TYR A 283 8.65 -5.54 19.18
C TYR A 283 8.45 -6.35 17.88
N THR A 284 8.70 -5.76 16.70
CA THR A 284 8.32 -6.42 15.43
C THR A 284 8.98 -7.78 15.27
N ALA A 285 10.28 -7.85 15.48
CA ALA A 285 11.01 -9.10 15.31
C ALA A 285 10.57 -10.18 16.32
N PRO A 286 10.62 -9.98 17.64
CA PRO A 286 10.22 -11.02 18.59
C PRO A 286 8.73 -11.39 18.49
N MET A 287 7.84 -10.43 18.19
CA MET A 287 6.40 -10.70 18.06
C MET A 287 6.09 -11.63 16.88
N HIS A 288 6.90 -11.59 15.83
CA HIS A 288 6.68 -12.37 14.59
C HIS A 288 7.69 -13.51 14.40
N GLY A 289 8.41 -13.93 15.46
CA GLY A 289 9.29 -15.09 15.43
C GLY A 289 10.64 -14.86 14.72
N PHE A 290 11.07 -13.61 14.64
CA PHE A 290 12.42 -13.25 14.17
C PHE A 290 13.34 -12.99 15.36
N SER A 291 14.63 -13.31 15.20
CA SER A 291 15.62 -13.17 16.27
C SER A 291 15.91 -11.71 16.63
N HIS A 292 15.92 -10.82 15.64
CA HIS A 292 16.20 -9.37 15.76
C HIS A 292 15.81 -8.65 14.47
N ALA A 293 15.86 -7.32 14.45
CA ALA A 293 15.48 -6.49 13.29
C ALA A 293 16.17 -6.90 12.00
N LEU A 294 17.47 -7.23 12.03
CA LEU A 294 18.19 -7.63 10.81
C LEU A 294 17.70 -8.97 10.24
N ASP A 295 17.38 -9.95 11.10
CA ASP A 295 16.76 -11.22 10.69
C ASP A 295 15.38 -10.96 10.06
N TYR A 296 14.57 -10.15 10.72
CA TYR A 296 13.29 -9.70 10.18
C TYR A 296 13.44 -9.05 8.79
N TRP A 297 14.29 -8.05 8.66
CA TRP A 297 14.49 -7.33 7.40
C TRP A 297 14.99 -8.25 6.29
N THR A 298 15.91 -9.16 6.61
CA THR A 298 16.44 -10.11 5.63
C THR A 298 15.35 -11.04 5.10
N ARG A 299 14.56 -11.65 5.99
CA ARG A 299 13.54 -12.64 5.63
C ARG A 299 12.25 -12.03 5.09
N ALA A 300 11.97 -10.77 5.42
CA ALA A 300 10.79 -10.05 4.97
C ALA A 300 11.00 -9.22 3.69
N SER A 301 12.24 -9.10 3.19
CA SER A 301 12.54 -8.41 1.92
C SER A 301 11.94 -9.13 0.72
N SER A 302 11.27 -8.38 -0.16
CA SER A 302 10.68 -8.93 -1.39
C SER A 302 11.65 -8.98 -2.57
N LYS A 303 12.74 -8.21 -2.55
CA LYS A 303 13.69 -8.13 -3.68
C LYS A 303 14.18 -9.50 -4.18
N PRO A 304 14.59 -10.47 -3.32
CA PRO A 304 15.04 -11.78 -3.79
C PRO A 304 13.96 -12.61 -4.49
N LEU A 305 12.69 -12.29 -4.25
CA LEU A 305 11.53 -13.03 -4.75
C LEU A 305 10.96 -12.45 -6.06
N LEU A 306 11.45 -11.30 -6.52
CA LEU A 306 10.96 -10.68 -7.75
C LEU A 306 11.08 -11.60 -8.98
N ARG A 307 12.12 -12.44 -9.02
CA ARG A 307 12.32 -13.42 -10.10
C ARG A 307 11.26 -14.53 -10.16
N ASN A 308 10.50 -14.71 -9.10
CA ASN A 308 9.47 -15.76 -9.00
C ASN A 308 8.07 -15.24 -9.37
N ILE A 309 7.89 -13.93 -9.50
CA ILE A 309 6.57 -13.34 -9.81
C ILE A 309 6.17 -13.70 -11.23
N LYS A 310 4.96 -14.26 -11.39
CA LYS A 310 4.44 -14.79 -12.66
C LYS A 310 3.42 -13.88 -13.35
N ILE A 311 2.81 -12.97 -12.62
CA ILE A 311 1.77 -12.07 -13.14
C ILE A 311 2.35 -10.71 -13.53
N PRO A 312 1.78 -9.99 -14.51
CA PRO A 312 2.22 -8.67 -14.90
C PRO A 312 2.31 -7.74 -13.69
N THR A 313 3.50 -7.22 -13.39
CA THR A 313 3.72 -6.42 -12.19
C THR A 313 4.56 -5.19 -12.48
N LEU A 314 3.99 -4.01 -12.20
CA LEU A 314 4.71 -2.73 -12.21
C LEU A 314 5.40 -2.50 -10.87
N VAL A 315 6.71 -2.24 -10.90
CA VAL A 315 7.49 -1.80 -9.73
C VAL A 315 7.93 -0.37 -9.95
N LEU A 316 7.18 0.57 -9.35
CA LEU A 316 7.40 2.03 -9.48
C LEU A 316 8.14 2.58 -8.27
N ASN A 317 9.41 2.94 -8.44
CA ASN A 317 10.24 3.56 -7.41
C ASN A 317 11.02 4.75 -7.98
N ALA A 318 10.85 5.94 -7.42
CA ALA A 318 11.67 7.09 -7.78
C ALA A 318 13.12 6.90 -7.27
N ARG A 319 14.12 7.30 -8.08
CA ARG A 319 15.54 7.17 -7.69
C ARG A 319 15.93 8.11 -6.56
N ASN A 320 15.21 9.21 -6.37
CA ASN A 320 15.43 10.17 -5.30
C ASN A 320 14.55 9.93 -4.06
N ASP A 321 13.95 8.74 -3.93
CA ASP A 321 13.13 8.37 -2.77
C ASP A 321 13.95 8.46 -1.47
N PRO A 322 13.55 9.29 -0.47
CA PRO A 322 14.31 9.47 0.76
C PRO A 322 14.19 8.31 1.76
N PHE A 323 13.45 7.25 1.44
CA PHE A 323 13.33 6.03 2.27
C PHE A 323 14.01 4.84 1.62
N VAL A 324 14.18 4.88 0.30
CA VAL A 324 14.72 3.77 -0.49
C VAL A 324 16.03 4.21 -1.13
N PRO A 325 17.18 3.77 -0.61
CA PRO A 325 18.48 4.10 -1.22
C PRO A 325 18.51 3.68 -2.68
N HIS A 326 18.95 4.59 -3.57
CA HIS A 326 19.03 4.31 -5.00
C HIS A 326 19.80 3.01 -5.33
N ALA A 327 20.90 2.75 -4.60
CA ALA A 327 21.70 1.54 -4.79
C ALA A 327 20.98 0.24 -4.40
N SER A 328 19.87 0.31 -3.64
CA SER A 328 19.08 -0.86 -3.26
C SER A 328 17.94 -1.18 -4.24
N LEU A 329 17.67 -0.29 -5.19
CA LEU A 329 16.65 -0.52 -6.20
C LEU A 329 16.96 -1.79 -7.01
N PRO A 330 15.92 -2.51 -7.45
CA PRO A 330 16.11 -3.69 -8.27
C PRO A 330 16.63 -3.30 -9.67
N THR A 331 17.38 -4.21 -10.25
CA THR A 331 17.80 -4.18 -11.65
C THR A 331 17.00 -5.23 -12.44
N ILE A 332 17.13 -5.23 -13.77
CA ILE A 332 16.49 -6.23 -14.62
C ILE A 332 16.89 -7.65 -14.21
N GLN A 333 18.14 -7.86 -13.78
CA GLN A 333 18.65 -9.17 -13.35
C GLN A 333 17.99 -9.70 -12.07
N ASP A 334 17.36 -8.83 -11.26
CA ASP A 334 16.63 -9.22 -10.05
C ASP A 334 15.19 -9.69 -10.37
N CYS A 335 14.70 -9.48 -11.58
CA CYS A 335 13.30 -9.58 -11.96
C CYS A 335 13.00 -10.80 -12.85
N SER A 336 11.74 -11.24 -12.82
CA SER A 336 11.16 -12.12 -13.85
C SER A 336 10.75 -11.31 -15.08
N ASP A 337 10.43 -11.99 -16.17
CA ASP A 337 9.90 -11.38 -17.40
C ASP A 337 8.49 -10.75 -17.22
N SER A 338 7.82 -11.02 -16.10
CA SER A 338 6.52 -10.42 -15.77
C SER A 338 6.63 -9.04 -15.12
N ILE A 339 7.84 -8.56 -14.80
CA ILE A 339 8.04 -7.30 -14.08
C ILE A 339 8.46 -6.19 -15.02
N LEU A 340 7.76 -5.06 -14.92
CA LEU A 340 8.17 -3.77 -15.45
C LEU A 340 8.71 -2.89 -14.32
N LEU A 341 10.01 -2.59 -14.34
CA LEU A 341 10.59 -1.58 -13.47
C LEU A 341 10.32 -0.19 -14.04
N HIS A 342 9.70 0.70 -13.25
CA HIS A 342 9.60 2.12 -13.57
C HIS A 342 10.36 2.92 -12.54
N GLN A 343 11.52 3.48 -12.94
CA GLN A 343 12.45 4.17 -12.05
C GLN A 343 12.72 5.60 -12.51
N PRO A 344 11.74 6.52 -12.43
CA PRO A 344 11.95 7.92 -12.76
C PRO A 344 13.03 8.53 -11.85
N ALA A 345 13.78 9.51 -12.37
CA ALA A 345 14.84 10.17 -11.61
C ALA A 345 14.32 10.82 -10.32
N GLU A 346 13.12 11.36 -10.39
CA GLU A 346 12.46 12.07 -9.29
C GLU A 346 11.03 11.58 -9.08
N GLY A 347 10.50 11.79 -7.86
CA GLY A 347 9.16 11.38 -7.44
C GLY A 347 8.98 11.40 -5.93
N GLY A 348 10.08 11.35 -5.19
CA GLY A 348 10.07 11.19 -3.74
C GLY A 348 9.45 9.87 -3.30
N HIS A 349 9.11 9.76 -2.02
CA HIS A 349 8.38 8.61 -1.48
C HIS A 349 6.87 8.86 -1.60
N VAL A 350 6.24 8.21 -2.57
CA VAL A 350 4.80 8.39 -2.88
C VAL A 350 4.42 9.86 -3.17
N GLY A 351 5.40 10.67 -3.57
CA GLY A 351 5.17 12.09 -3.88
C GLY A 351 4.47 12.26 -5.22
N PHE A 352 5.17 12.00 -6.32
CA PHE A 352 4.68 12.04 -7.72
C PHE A 352 3.71 13.21 -7.99
N ILE A 353 4.03 14.39 -7.45
CA ILE A 353 3.20 15.60 -7.55
C ILE A 353 3.39 16.22 -8.93
N THR A 354 2.31 16.66 -9.52
CA THR A 354 2.31 17.34 -10.84
C THR A 354 1.50 18.63 -10.81
N GLY A 355 1.75 19.51 -11.78
CA GLY A 355 0.98 20.72 -11.99
C GLY A 355 1.44 21.94 -11.18
N SER A 356 0.68 23.03 -11.25
CA SER A 356 0.93 24.29 -10.52
C SER A 356 0.60 24.15 -9.03
N ILE A 357 1.17 25.02 -8.20
CA ILE A 357 0.92 25.06 -6.74
C ILE A 357 -0.60 25.07 -6.45
N PRO A 358 -1.08 24.25 -5.50
CA PRO A 358 -0.33 23.36 -4.59
C PRO A 358 0.02 21.98 -5.17
N GLY A 359 -0.17 21.73 -6.46
CA GLY A 359 0.05 20.44 -7.08
C GLY A 359 -1.09 19.44 -6.85
N ASN A 360 -1.03 18.32 -7.57
CA ASN A 360 -1.98 17.22 -7.45
C ASN A 360 -1.30 15.87 -7.68
N MET A 361 -1.96 14.79 -7.32
CA MET A 361 -1.46 13.41 -7.47
C MET A 361 -2.06 12.69 -8.70
N GLY A 362 -2.50 13.40 -9.73
CA GLY A 362 -3.18 12.78 -10.87
C GLY A 362 -2.30 11.85 -11.72
N TRP A 363 -0.99 12.09 -11.75
CA TRP A 363 -0.05 11.27 -12.53
C TRP A 363 0.04 9.83 -12.03
N LEU A 364 0.15 9.61 -10.71
CA LEU A 364 0.29 8.29 -10.13
C LEU A 364 -0.86 7.35 -10.51
N PRO A 365 -2.15 7.67 -10.24
CA PRO A 365 -3.23 6.78 -10.62
C PRO A 365 -3.39 6.63 -12.13
N ALA A 366 -3.07 7.65 -12.93
CA ALA A 366 -3.07 7.54 -14.40
C ALA A 366 -1.99 6.56 -14.89
N ARG A 367 -0.81 6.57 -14.26
CA ARG A 367 0.27 5.61 -14.58
C ARG A 367 -0.12 4.18 -14.26
N LEU A 368 -0.79 3.97 -13.12
CA LEU A 368 -1.32 2.66 -12.74
C LEU A 368 -2.39 2.18 -13.73
N ALA A 369 -3.35 3.04 -14.05
CA ALA A 369 -4.43 2.70 -14.98
C ALA A 369 -3.88 2.31 -16.36
N ARG A 370 -2.95 3.09 -16.90
CA ARG A 370 -2.29 2.73 -18.17
C ARG A 370 -1.65 1.35 -18.12
N PHE A 371 -1.00 0.98 -17.02
CA PHE A 371 -0.39 -0.34 -16.87
C PHE A 371 -1.45 -1.44 -16.76
N PHE A 372 -2.48 -1.24 -15.97
CA PHE A 372 -3.55 -2.23 -15.78
C PHE A 372 -4.35 -2.45 -17.07
N GLU A 373 -4.75 -1.38 -17.77
CA GLU A 373 -5.52 -1.45 -19.01
C GLU A 373 -4.75 -2.15 -20.14
N THR A 374 -3.41 -2.13 -20.12
CA THR A 374 -2.58 -2.83 -21.11
C THR A 374 -2.46 -4.32 -20.81
N ASN A 375 -2.68 -4.73 -19.55
CA ASN A 375 -2.46 -6.10 -19.05
C ASN A 375 -3.76 -6.75 -18.51
N SER A 376 -4.93 -6.29 -18.95
CA SER A 376 -6.25 -6.79 -18.53
C SER A 376 -6.89 -7.65 -19.59
#